data_7e2269c5dde37b9b323ed03a85051b94
#
_entry.id   7e2269c5dde37b9b323ed03a85051b94
#
_cell.length_a   1.000
_cell.length_b   1.000
_cell.length_c   1.000
_cell.angle_alpha   90.00
_cell.angle_beta   90.00
_cell.angle_gamma   90.00
#
_symmetry.space_group_name_H-M   'P 1'
#
loop_
_entity.id
_entity.type
_entity.pdbx_description
1 polymer ?
#
loop_
_entity_poly.entity_id
_entity_poly.type
_entity_poly.pdbx_seq_one_letter_code
_entity_poly.pdbx_strand_id
1 'polypeptide(L)'
;IMSLGVMPSMRALMTAGPALDRCHVGGYNCSYIPVDSPRSFDECMYILMCGTGVGFSVERENVDKLPIVNEHFEDSTTIITVGDSRPGWAKSIRELIAMLYVGQVPTWDVSQVRPAGARLKTFGGRASGPAPLVELFQFCIQKFKGAKGRRLFPIECHDIMCKIGEVVVVGGVRRSALISLSNLGDDQMRHAKAGQWWENEGQRALANNSVAFKGKPEMGT
;
A
#
# COMPACT_ATOMS: atom_id res chain seq x y z
N ILE A 1 12.44 34.11 -5.46
CA ILE A 1 12.63 33.12 -6.54
C ILE A 1 13.40 33.75 -7.69
N MET A 2 12.94 34.85 -8.26
CA MET A 2 13.61 35.50 -9.41
C MET A 2 15.04 35.92 -9.10
N SER A 3 15.34 36.30 -7.87
CA SER A 3 16.69 36.64 -7.40
C SER A 3 17.54 35.43 -6.97
N LEU A 4 17.01 34.21 -7.09
CA LEU A 4 17.65 32.96 -6.64
C LEU A 4 17.94 32.89 -5.13
N GLY A 5 17.44 33.83 -4.35
CA GLY A 5 17.61 33.83 -2.90
C GLY A 5 16.79 32.74 -2.16
N VAL A 6 15.73 32.26 -2.81
CA VAL A 6 14.87 31.18 -2.30
C VAL A 6 14.46 30.26 -3.44
N MET A 7 14.65 28.97 -3.26
CA MET A 7 14.26 27.95 -4.24
C MET A 7 13.19 27.03 -3.62
N PRO A 8 11.93 27.09 -4.05
CA PRO A 8 10.92 26.15 -3.60
C PRO A 8 11.19 24.75 -4.16
N SER A 9 10.67 23.70 -3.47
CA SER A 9 10.76 22.36 -4.01
C SER A 9 10.01 22.24 -5.36
N MET A 10 10.47 21.36 -6.24
CA MET A 10 9.78 21.11 -7.51
C MET A 10 8.33 20.69 -7.28
N ARG A 11 8.05 19.92 -6.23
CA ARG A 11 6.69 19.51 -5.87
C ARG A 11 5.83 20.73 -5.50
N ALA A 12 6.35 21.66 -4.71
CA ALA A 12 5.65 22.90 -4.38
C ALA A 12 5.31 23.71 -5.64
N LEU A 13 6.25 23.81 -6.58
CA LEU A 13 6.02 24.51 -7.87
C LEU A 13 4.93 23.82 -8.73
N MET A 14 4.86 22.48 -8.67
CA MET A 14 3.89 21.71 -9.46
C MET A 14 2.49 21.70 -8.85
N THR A 15 2.37 21.76 -7.52
CA THR A 15 1.13 21.46 -6.81
C THR A 15 0.53 22.64 -6.06
N ALA A 16 1.28 23.74 -5.87
CA ALA A 16 0.78 24.94 -5.19
C ALA A 16 -0.50 25.48 -5.84
N GLY A 17 -1.46 25.86 -5.01
CA GLY A 17 -2.78 26.35 -5.44
C GLY A 17 -3.87 25.26 -5.41
N PRO A 18 -4.82 25.25 -6.35
CA PRO A 18 -6.02 24.42 -6.28
C PRO A 18 -5.79 22.90 -6.11
N ALA A 19 -4.61 22.40 -6.49
CA ALA A 19 -4.27 20.98 -6.28
C ALA A 19 -4.06 20.66 -4.80
N LEU A 20 -3.33 21.52 -4.09
CA LEU A 20 -3.12 21.37 -2.64
C LEU A 20 -4.38 21.72 -1.84
N ASP A 21 -5.20 22.67 -2.28
CA ASP A 21 -6.49 22.98 -1.66
C ASP A 21 -7.42 21.75 -1.63
N ARG A 22 -7.33 20.91 -2.67
CA ARG A 22 -8.11 19.65 -2.76
C ARG A 22 -7.47 18.48 -2.03
N CYS A 23 -6.14 18.44 -1.93
CA CYS A 23 -5.40 17.31 -1.38
C CYS A 23 -4.06 17.76 -0.81
N HIS A 24 -4.06 18.15 0.46
CA HIS A 24 -2.86 18.61 1.18
C HIS A 24 -1.76 17.55 1.22
N VAL A 25 -2.11 16.26 1.29
CA VAL A 25 -1.17 15.13 1.30
C VAL A 25 -0.26 15.15 0.06
N GLY A 26 -0.79 15.58 -1.08
CA GLY A 26 -0.01 15.72 -2.32
C GLY A 26 1.14 16.73 -2.26
N GLY A 27 1.20 17.58 -1.25
CA GLY A 27 2.29 18.52 -1.00
C GLY A 27 3.54 17.89 -0.40
N TYR A 28 3.41 16.69 0.20
CA TYR A 28 4.51 15.99 0.83
C TYR A 28 5.20 15.03 -0.13
N ASN A 29 6.53 14.97 -0.09
CA ASN A 29 7.29 14.02 -0.91
C ASN A 29 7.28 12.61 -0.32
N CYS A 30 7.38 12.51 1.01
CA CYS A 30 7.53 11.26 1.74
C CYS A 30 6.64 11.25 2.98
N SER A 31 6.30 10.05 3.42
CA SER A 31 5.56 9.76 4.64
C SER A 31 6.10 8.49 5.29
N TYR A 32 5.68 8.22 6.50
CA TYR A 32 6.00 6.99 7.22
C TYR A 32 4.74 6.41 7.85
N ILE A 33 4.59 5.09 7.78
CA ILE A 33 3.48 4.33 8.37
C ILE A 33 4.04 3.08 9.06
N PRO A 34 3.84 2.89 10.37
CA PRO A 34 4.02 1.58 10.99
C PRO A 34 2.86 0.67 10.58
N VAL A 35 3.14 -0.61 10.31
CA VAL A 35 2.08 -1.61 10.04
C VAL A 35 1.64 -2.22 11.36
N ASP A 36 0.91 -1.44 12.13
CA ASP A 36 0.49 -1.76 13.51
C ASP A 36 -1.03 -1.81 13.69
N SER A 37 -1.77 -1.51 12.62
CA SER A 37 -3.22 -1.58 12.61
C SER A 37 -3.75 -1.99 11.23
N PRO A 38 -4.95 -2.56 11.12
CA PRO A 38 -5.59 -2.85 9.84
C PRO A 38 -5.72 -1.62 8.93
N ARG A 39 -5.75 -0.42 9.51
CA ARG A 39 -5.83 0.85 8.81
C ARG A 39 -4.57 1.21 8.03
N SER A 40 -3.42 0.65 8.42
CA SER A 40 -2.15 0.95 7.73
C SER A 40 -2.19 0.61 6.24
N PHE A 41 -2.96 -0.37 5.84
CA PHE A 41 -3.09 -0.78 4.44
C PHE A 41 -3.89 0.23 3.60
N ASP A 42 -5.06 0.68 4.07
CA ASP A 42 -5.87 1.66 3.34
C ASP A 42 -5.24 3.06 3.34
N GLU A 43 -4.59 3.43 4.42
CA GLU A 43 -3.84 4.69 4.53
C GLU A 43 -2.65 4.71 3.56
N CYS A 44 -1.90 3.62 3.46
CA CYS A 44 -0.83 3.47 2.49
C CYS A 44 -1.35 3.68 1.05
N MET A 45 -2.43 3.01 0.67
CA MET A 45 -3.03 3.19 -0.64
C MET A 45 -3.42 4.65 -0.90
N TYR A 46 -4.11 5.28 0.04
CA TYR A 46 -4.54 6.67 -0.11
C TYR A 46 -3.36 7.63 -0.30
N ILE A 47 -2.34 7.51 0.53
CA ILE A 47 -1.15 8.37 0.48
C ILE A 47 -0.38 8.19 -0.84
N LEU A 48 -0.18 6.95 -1.27
CA LEU A 48 0.44 6.65 -2.57
C LEU A 48 -0.38 7.23 -3.73
N MET A 49 -1.70 7.10 -3.70
CA MET A 49 -2.59 7.69 -4.71
C MET A 49 -2.55 9.22 -4.73
N CYS A 50 -2.16 9.87 -3.64
CA CYS A 50 -1.89 11.31 -3.59
C CYS A 50 -0.51 11.68 -4.17
N GLY A 51 0.30 10.68 -4.59
CA GLY A 51 1.62 10.88 -5.18
C GLY A 51 2.74 11.05 -4.16
N THR A 52 2.50 10.74 -2.89
CA THR A 52 3.49 10.80 -1.80
C THR A 52 4.10 9.43 -1.61
N GLY A 53 5.42 9.32 -1.51
CA GLY A 53 6.13 8.08 -1.20
C GLY A 53 5.87 7.63 0.24
N VAL A 54 5.86 6.32 0.47
CA VAL A 54 5.59 5.73 1.79
C VAL A 54 6.77 4.86 2.24
N GLY A 55 7.40 5.24 3.35
CA GLY A 55 8.20 4.34 4.15
C GLY A 55 7.27 3.58 5.10
N PHE A 56 7.30 2.25 5.08
CA PHE A 56 6.47 1.46 5.99
C PHE A 56 7.34 0.50 6.81
N SER A 57 6.98 0.32 8.09
CA SER A 57 7.67 -0.60 8.97
C SER A 57 6.85 -1.87 9.17
N VAL A 58 7.48 -3.00 8.86
CA VAL A 58 7.01 -4.35 9.19
C VAL A 58 7.86 -4.97 10.30
N GLU A 59 8.51 -4.14 11.13
CA GLU A 59 9.20 -4.60 12.31
C GLU A 59 8.22 -5.32 13.24
N ARG A 60 8.68 -6.40 13.90
CA ARG A 60 7.82 -7.25 14.74
C ARG A 60 7.07 -6.46 15.79
N GLU A 61 7.69 -5.46 16.40
CA GLU A 61 7.05 -4.59 17.40
C GLU A 61 5.82 -3.83 16.88
N ASN A 62 5.70 -3.65 15.57
CA ASN A 62 4.54 -3.07 14.92
C ASN A 62 3.55 -4.16 14.51
N VAL A 63 4.01 -5.16 13.77
CA VAL A 63 3.15 -6.24 13.24
C VAL A 63 2.49 -7.05 14.36
N ASP A 64 3.15 -7.22 15.50
CA ASP A 64 2.59 -7.92 16.67
C ASP A 64 1.38 -7.21 17.30
N LYS A 65 1.12 -5.94 16.94
CA LYS A 65 -0.09 -5.21 17.36
C LYS A 65 -1.30 -5.52 16.49
N LEU A 66 -1.11 -6.12 15.32
CA LEU A 66 -2.21 -6.50 14.43
C LEU A 66 -3.09 -7.56 15.11
N PRO A 67 -4.41 -7.57 14.83
CA PRO A 67 -5.29 -8.61 15.31
C PRO A 67 -4.89 -9.98 14.77
N ILE A 68 -5.34 -11.04 15.48
CA ILE A 68 -5.28 -12.41 14.99
C ILE A 68 -6.31 -12.55 13.86
N VAL A 69 -5.90 -13.16 12.76
CA VAL A 69 -6.79 -13.50 11.64
C VAL A 69 -7.72 -14.62 12.07
N ASN A 70 -8.99 -14.55 11.71
CA ASN A 70 -9.97 -15.58 12.05
C ASN A 70 -9.55 -16.97 11.52
N GLU A 71 -9.85 -18.02 12.28
CA GLU A 71 -9.57 -19.40 11.89
C GLU A 71 -10.50 -19.89 10.77
N HIS A 72 -11.73 -19.37 10.75
CA HIS A 72 -12.77 -19.76 9.81
C HIS A 72 -13.06 -18.63 8.82
N PHE A 73 -13.23 -18.99 7.55
CA PHE A 73 -13.63 -18.06 6.50
C PHE A 73 -14.90 -18.55 5.85
N GLU A 74 -15.87 -17.65 5.75
CA GLU A 74 -17.17 -17.87 5.11
C GLU A 74 -17.43 -16.81 4.05
N ASP A 75 -18.11 -17.19 2.98
CA ASP A 75 -18.54 -16.24 1.98
C ASP A 75 -19.65 -15.36 2.56
N SER A 76 -19.48 -14.06 2.44
CA SER A 76 -20.42 -13.07 2.94
C SER A 76 -21.37 -12.60 1.84
N THR A 77 -22.59 -12.27 2.21
CA THR A 77 -23.56 -11.60 1.32
C THR A 77 -23.25 -10.11 1.12
N THR A 78 -22.27 -9.56 1.86
CA THR A 78 -21.87 -8.16 1.75
C THR A 78 -21.19 -7.88 0.43
N ILE A 79 -21.62 -6.80 -0.23
CA ILE A 79 -21.04 -6.32 -1.49
C ILE A 79 -20.28 -5.01 -1.20
N ILE A 80 -18.98 -5.00 -1.46
CA ILE A 80 -18.17 -3.79 -1.38
C ILE A 80 -18.33 -3.00 -2.67
N THR A 81 -19.01 -1.85 -2.61
CA THR A 81 -19.14 -0.96 -3.76
C THR A 81 -17.95 0.00 -3.85
N VAL A 82 -17.21 -0.08 -4.95
CA VAL A 82 -16.00 0.72 -5.16
C VAL A 82 -16.34 2.02 -5.87
N GLY A 83 -16.17 3.15 -5.16
CA GLY A 83 -16.34 4.48 -5.78
C GLY A 83 -15.13 4.87 -6.65
N ASP A 84 -15.37 5.57 -7.76
CA ASP A 84 -14.34 6.03 -8.71
C ASP A 84 -13.55 7.25 -8.20
N SER A 85 -12.88 7.08 -7.07
CA SER A 85 -12.08 8.11 -6.41
C SER A 85 -11.01 7.51 -5.52
N ARG A 86 -9.95 8.29 -5.19
CA ARG A 86 -8.91 7.85 -4.26
C ARG A 86 -9.47 7.41 -2.89
N PRO A 87 -10.36 8.22 -2.24
CA PRO A 87 -11.00 7.77 -1.02
C PRO A 87 -11.87 6.52 -1.21
N GLY A 88 -12.53 6.38 -2.38
CA GLY A 88 -13.36 5.21 -2.70
C GLY A 88 -12.55 3.93 -2.77
N TRP A 89 -11.40 3.97 -3.42
CA TRP A 89 -10.48 2.82 -3.49
C TRP A 89 -9.89 2.49 -2.12
N ALA A 90 -9.40 3.49 -1.37
CA ALA A 90 -8.89 3.27 -0.02
C ALA A 90 -9.97 2.70 0.91
N LYS A 91 -11.21 3.23 0.82
CA LYS A 91 -12.35 2.73 1.59
C LYS A 91 -12.63 1.25 1.28
N SER A 92 -12.60 0.85 0.02
CA SER A 92 -12.86 -0.54 -0.37
C SER A 92 -11.80 -1.52 0.20
N ILE A 93 -10.53 -1.12 0.25
CA ILE A 93 -9.48 -1.92 0.93
C ILE A 93 -9.74 -1.98 2.43
N ARG A 94 -10.12 -0.88 3.07
CA ARG A 94 -10.47 -0.86 4.50
C ARG A 94 -11.58 -1.85 4.83
N GLU A 95 -12.65 -1.82 4.05
CA GLU A 95 -13.81 -2.71 4.22
C GLU A 95 -13.39 -4.16 4.02
N LEU A 96 -12.65 -4.47 2.95
CA LEU A 96 -12.13 -5.81 2.69
C LEU A 96 -11.28 -6.34 3.85
N ILE A 97 -10.26 -5.58 4.28
CA ILE A 97 -9.34 -5.99 5.35
C ILE A 97 -10.10 -6.20 6.67
N ALA A 98 -11.04 -5.30 7.01
CA ALA A 98 -11.86 -5.45 8.21
C ALA A 98 -12.70 -6.74 8.17
N MET A 99 -13.31 -7.07 7.03
CA MET A 99 -14.09 -8.29 6.86
C MET A 99 -13.21 -9.54 6.92
N LEU A 100 -12.02 -9.51 6.33
CA LEU A 100 -11.09 -10.64 6.37
C LEU A 100 -10.60 -10.94 7.80
N TYR A 101 -10.41 -9.93 8.64
CA TYR A 101 -10.06 -10.15 10.05
C TYR A 101 -11.16 -10.85 10.84
N VAL A 102 -12.43 -10.65 10.50
CA VAL A 102 -13.55 -11.37 11.13
C VAL A 102 -13.94 -12.65 10.39
N GLY A 103 -13.18 -13.05 9.38
CA GLY A 103 -13.38 -14.31 8.67
C GLY A 103 -14.47 -14.28 7.59
N GLN A 104 -14.88 -13.08 7.16
CA GLN A 104 -15.87 -12.92 6.10
C GLN A 104 -15.21 -12.56 4.77
N VAL A 105 -15.58 -13.27 3.70
CA VAL A 105 -15.12 -13.00 2.34
C VAL A 105 -16.24 -12.30 1.57
N PRO A 106 -16.14 -10.97 1.35
CA PRO A 106 -17.15 -10.22 0.61
C PRO A 106 -17.03 -10.43 -0.90
N THR A 107 -18.08 -10.10 -1.59
CA THR A 107 -18.06 -9.81 -3.03
C THR A 107 -17.84 -8.30 -3.25
N TRP A 108 -17.65 -7.89 -4.50
CA TRP A 108 -17.44 -6.47 -4.82
C TRP A 108 -18.15 -6.05 -6.10
N ASP A 109 -18.56 -4.80 -6.13
CA ASP A 109 -19.09 -4.13 -7.29
C ASP A 109 -18.13 -2.99 -7.72
N VAL A 110 -17.56 -3.13 -8.89
CA VAL A 110 -16.63 -2.17 -9.51
C VAL A 110 -17.26 -1.42 -10.70
N SER A 111 -18.57 -1.51 -10.88
CA SER A 111 -19.30 -0.93 -12.01
C SER A 111 -19.14 0.59 -12.10
N GLN A 112 -18.93 1.26 -10.96
CA GLN A 112 -18.73 2.70 -10.89
C GLN A 112 -17.30 3.13 -11.28
N VAL A 113 -16.33 2.20 -11.29
CA VAL A 113 -14.94 2.52 -11.61
C VAL A 113 -14.79 2.76 -13.11
N ARG A 114 -14.19 3.88 -13.48
CA ARG A 114 -13.95 4.24 -14.89
C ARG A 114 -13.17 3.15 -15.62
N PRO A 115 -13.48 2.93 -16.91
CA PRO A 115 -12.79 1.91 -17.71
C PRO A 115 -11.31 2.24 -17.95
N ALA A 116 -10.54 1.21 -18.28
CA ALA A 116 -9.16 1.37 -18.68
C ALA A 116 -9.02 2.32 -19.88
N GLY A 117 -7.97 3.15 -19.87
CA GLY A 117 -7.71 4.13 -20.92
C GLY A 117 -8.41 5.49 -20.72
N ALA A 118 -9.38 5.63 -19.80
CA ALA A 118 -10.02 6.91 -19.50
C ALA A 118 -8.99 7.95 -19.00
N ARG A 119 -9.14 9.23 -19.39
CA ARG A 119 -8.23 10.29 -18.96
C ARG A 119 -8.34 10.59 -17.46
N LEU A 120 -7.20 10.71 -16.79
CA LEU A 120 -7.11 11.18 -15.40
C LEU A 120 -7.10 12.71 -15.38
N LYS A 121 -8.02 13.31 -14.59
CA LYS A 121 -8.23 14.76 -14.58
C LYS A 121 -7.19 15.54 -13.75
N THR A 122 -6.53 14.90 -12.77
CA THR A 122 -5.73 15.61 -11.76
C THR A 122 -4.23 15.65 -12.09
N PHE A 123 -3.63 14.53 -12.50
CA PHE A 123 -2.18 14.44 -12.75
C PHE A 123 -1.84 14.06 -14.19
N GLY A 124 -2.83 14.01 -15.07
CA GLY A 124 -2.66 13.46 -16.42
C GLY A 124 -2.44 11.95 -16.41
N GLY A 125 -2.42 11.33 -17.58
CA GLY A 125 -2.30 9.89 -17.73
C GLY A 125 -3.64 9.23 -18.01
N ARG A 126 -3.63 7.89 -18.01
CA ARG A 126 -4.82 7.05 -18.29
C ARG A 126 -5.11 6.13 -17.14
N ALA A 127 -6.38 5.87 -16.89
CA ALA A 127 -6.83 4.94 -15.86
C ALA A 127 -6.51 3.50 -16.24
N SER A 128 -6.22 2.66 -15.25
CA SER A 128 -6.04 1.22 -15.41
C SER A 128 -7.35 0.44 -15.56
N GLY A 129 -8.47 1.06 -15.21
CA GLY A 129 -9.71 0.33 -14.97
C GLY A 129 -9.71 -0.40 -13.61
N PRO A 130 -10.73 -1.21 -13.34
CA PRO A 130 -10.89 -1.88 -12.04
C PRO A 130 -10.03 -3.14 -11.86
N ALA A 131 -9.52 -3.75 -12.92
CA ALA A 131 -8.84 -5.05 -12.86
C ALA A 131 -7.70 -5.11 -11.83
N PRO A 132 -6.76 -4.15 -11.74
CA PRO A 132 -5.69 -4.22 -10.74
C PRO A 132 -6.21 -4.20 -9.30
N LEU A 133 -7.31 -3.49 -9.02
CA LEU A 133 -7.90 -3.46 -7.69
C LEU A 133 -8.54 -4.81 -7.33
N VAL A 134 -9.19 -5.45 -8.30
CA VAL A 134 -9.76 -6.80 -8.13
C VAL A 134 -8.65 -7.82 -7.85
N GLU A 135 -7.53 -7.75 -8.57
CA GLU A 135 -6.35 -8.57 -8.29
C GLU A 135 -5.81 -8.36 -6.87
N LEU A 136 -5.77 -7.11 -6.38
CA LEU A 136 -5.37 -6.82 -5.01
C LEU A 136 -6.35 -7.45 -4.00
N PHE A 137 -7.65 -7.40 -4.24
CA PHE A 137 -8.65 -8.03 -3.37
C PHE A 137 -8.42 -9.54 -3.28
N GLN A 138 -8.24 -10.20 -4.40
CA GLN A 138 -7.96 -11.64 -4.46
C GLN A 138 -6.64 -11.97 -3.75
N PHE A 139 -5.61 -11.16 -3.95
CA PHE A 139 -4.31 -11.32 -3.28
C PHE A 139 -4.45 -11.21 -1.75
N CYS A 140 -5.17 -10.19 -1.25
CA CYS A 140 -5.42 -10.04 0.19
C CYS A 140 -6.17 -11.25 0.76
N ILE A 141 -7.23 -11.72 0.08
CA ILE A 141 -7.99 -12.90 0.51
C ILE A 141 -7.08 -14.12 0.61
N GLN A 142 -6.20 -14.34 -0.37
CA GLN A 142 -5.26 -15.46 -0.35
C GLN A 142 -4.28 -15.36 0.83
N LYS A 143 -3.66 -14.20 1.06
CA LYS A 143 -2.71 -13.99 2.18
C LYS A 143 -3.41 -14.18 3.53
N PHE A 144 -4.62 -13.66 3.71
CA PHE A 144 -5.40 -13.83 4.95
C PHE A 144 -5.82 -15.28 5.18
N LYS A 145 -6.28 -15.99 4.14
CA LYS A 145 -6.60 -17.42 4.24
C LYS A 145 -5.36 -18.27 4.59
N GLY A 146 -4.16 -17.85 4.20
CA GLY A 146 -2.90 -18.48 4.60
C GLY A 146 -2.49 -18.19 6.05
N ALA A 147 -3.06 -17.16 6.67
CA ALA A 147 -2.73 -16.71 8.02
C ALA A 147 -3.78 -17.10 9.07
N LYS A 148 -4.66 -18.07 8.80
CA LYS A 148 -5.73 -18.52 9.70
C LYS A 148 -5.22 -18.80 11.12
N GLY A 149 -5.94 -18.28 12.12
CA GLY A 149 -5.65 -18.53 13.53
C GLY A 149 -4.39 -17.86 14.10
N ARG A 150 -3.68 -17.05 13.30
CA ARG A 150 -2.47 -16.35 13.71
C ARG A 150 -2.45 -14.90 13.22
N ARG A 151 -1.49 -14.15 13.68
CA ARG A 151 -1.21 -12.83 13.09
C ARG A 151 -0.52 -12.97 11.73
N LEU A 152 -0.67 -11.96 10.89
CA LEU A 152 0.14 -11.83 9.68
C LEU A 152 1.62 -11.74 10.07
N PHE A 153 2.47 -12.39 9.29
CA PHE A 153 3.92 -12.24 9.43
C PHE A 153 4.41 -10.94 8.77
N PRO A 154 5.58 -10.42 9.17
CA PRO A 154 6.20 -9.27 8.51
C PRO A 154 6.23 -9.37 7.00
N ILE A 155 6.61 -10.51 6.45
CA ILE A 155 6.67 -10.74 5.01
C ILE A 155 5.28 -10.69 4.33
N GLU A 156 4.22 -11.16 4.98
CA GLU A 156 2.86 -11.10 4.45
C GLU A 156 2.35 -9.65 4.42
N CYS A 157 2.63 -8.88 5.49
CA CYS A 157 2.35 -7.45 5.52
C CYS A 157 3.12 -6.69 4.44
N HIS A 158 4.41 -7.00 4.26
CA HIS A 158 5.26 -6.45 3.21
C HIS A 158 4.68 -6.74 1.82
N ASP A 159 4.25 -7.97 1.56
CA ASP A 159 3.70 -8.38 0.27
C ASP A 159 2.40 -7.63 -0.05
N ILE A 160 1.50 -7.45 0.95
CA ILE A 160 0.27 -6.66 0.78
C ILE A 160 0.60 -5.20 0.47
N MET A 161 1.55 -4.58 1.22
CA MET A 161 1.98 -3.20 0.96
C MET A 161 2.59 -3.04 -0.44
N CYS A 162 3.41 -3.99 -0.89
CA CYS A 162 3.96 -4.00 -2.23
C CYS A 162 2.87 -4.14 -3.31
N LYS A 163 1.88 -5.01 -3.08
CA LYS A 163 0.76 -5.19 -4.01
C LYS A 163 -0.10 -3.93 -4.11
N ILE A 164 -0.31 -3.22 -3.00
CA ILE A 164 -0.95 -1.89 -3.00
C ILE A 164 -0.14 -0.91 -3.87
N GLY A 165 1.19 -0.89 -3.72
CA GLY A 165 2.07 -0.06 -4.55
C GLY A 165 1.95 -0.37 -6.04
N GLU A 166 1.90 -1.64 -6.40
CA GLU A 166 1.72 -2.10 -7.79
C GLU A 166 0.42 -1.56 -8.40
N VAL A 167 -0.70 -1.71 -7.68
CA VAL A 167 -2.01 -1.22 -8.11
C VAL A 167 -2.00 0.30 -8.34
N VAL A 168 -1.35 1.06 -7.45
CA VAL A 168 -1.25 2.51 -7.58
C VAL A 168 -0.40 2.92 -8.79
N VAL A 169 0.69 2.22 -9.09
CA VAL A 169 1.54 2.48 -10.28
C VAL A 169 0.78 2.20 -11.56
N VAL A 170 0.13 1.05 -11.64
CA VAL A 170 -0.70 0.66 -12.80
C VAL A 170 -1.89 1.59 -12.93
N GLY A 171 -2.45 2.10 -11.81
CA GLY A 171 -3.54 3.07 -11.76
C GLY A 171 -3.22 4.45 -12.35
N GLY A 172 -2.03 4.64 -12.91
CA GLY A 172 -1.64 5.87 -13.60
C GLY A 172 -1.07 6.96 -12.70
N VAL A 173 -0.87 6.70 -11.42
CA VAL A 173 -0.07 7.56 -10.54
C VAL A 173 1.40 7.28 -10.84
N ARG A 174 2.09 8.27 -11.37
CA ARG A 174 3.39 8.14 -12.06
C ARG A 174 4.53 7.47 -11.30
N ARG A 175 4.50 7.34 -9.97
CA ARG A 175 5.52 6.67 -9.15
C ARG A 175 4.92 6.28 -7.80
N SER A 176 4.82 5.00 -7.54
CA SER A 176 4.78 4.50 -6.17
C SER A 176 6.23 4.36 -5.71
N ALA A 177 6.61 5.10 -4.67
CA ALA A 177 7.90 4.94 -4.03
C ALA A 177 7.65 4.35 -2.64
N LEU A 178 8.11 3.10 -2.46
CA LEU A 178 7.99 2.38 -1.20
C LEU A 178 9.38 2.04 -0.64
N ILE A 179 9.52 2.20 0.67
CA ILE A 179 10.66 1.69 1.42
C ILE A 179 10.10 0.83 2.55
N SER A 180 10.51 -0.43 2.60
CA SER A 180 10.17 -1.37 3.68
C SER A 180 11.27 -1.34 4.74
N LEU A 181 10.88 -1.20 6.00
CA LEU A 181 11.76 -1.32 7.16
C LEU A 181 11.43 -2.62 7.91
N SER A 182 12.45 -3.41 8.23
CA SER A 182 12.30 -4.67 8.94
C SER A 182 13.41 -4.87 9.98
N ASN A 183 13.23 -5.85 10.87
CA ASN A 183 14.27 -6.22 11.82
C ASN A 183 15.43 -6.96 11.11
N LEU A 184 16.66 -6.72 11.54
CA LEU A 184 17.85 -7.41 11.03
C LEU A 184 17.74 -8.94 11.18
N GLY A 185 17.17 -9.43 12.27
CA GLY A 185 17.01 -10.86 12.55
C GLY A 185 15.77 -11.51 11.92
N ASP A 186 15.07 -10.85 11.00
CA ASP A 186 13.94 -11.44 10.29
C ASP A 186 14.42 -12.17 9.03
N ASP A 187 14.56 -13.50 9.12
CA ASP A 187 15.06 -14.32 8.01
C ASP A 187 14.13 -14.31 6.78
N GLN A 188 12.82 -14.19 6.96
CA GLN A 188 11.89 -14.12 5.84
C GLN A 188 12.08 -12.80 5.07
N MET A 189 12.21 -11.69 5.79
CA MET A 189 12.47 -10.40 5.18
C MET A 189 13.87 -10.31 4.57
N ARG A 190 14.88 -10.92 5.21
CA ARG A 190 16.25 -11.01 4.67
C ARG A 190 16.28 -11.70 3.31
N HIS A 191 15.48 -12.76 3.14
CA HIS A 191 15.42 -13.55 1.90
C HIS A 191 14.25 -13.17 0.99
N ALA A 192 13.52 -12.10 1.29
CA ALA A 192 12.34 -11.69 0.52
C ALA A 192 12.59 -11.53 -0.99
N LYS A 193 13.82 -11.19 -1.36
CA LYS A 193 14.26 -11.02 -2.75
C LYS A 193 15.44 -11.95 -3.10
N ALA A 194 15.51 -13.13 -2.48
CA ALA A 194 16.49 -14.14 -2.82
C ALA A 194 16.02 -15.03 -3.96
N GLY A 195 16.96 -15.58 -4.76
CA GLY A 195 16.64 -16.45 -5.90
C GLY A 195 15.80 -15.76 -6.97
N GLN A 196 14.92 -16.51 -7.60
CA GLN A 196 14.02 -16.04 -8.68
C GLN A 196 12.68 -15.53 -8.12
N TRP A 197 12.73 -14.69 -7.08
CA TRP A 197 11.56 -14.15 -6.39
C TRP A 197 10.56 -13.44 -7.32
N TRP A 198 11.02 -12.86 -8.42
CA TRP A 198 10.19 -12.13 -9.38
C TRP A 198 9.18 -13.02 -10.13
N GLU A 199 9.38 -14.34 -10.19
CA GLU A 199 8.46 -15.26 -10.85
C GLU A 199 7.16 -15.43 -10.05
N ASN A 200 7.24 -15.46 -8.73
CA ASN A 200 6.09 -15.73 -7.86
C ASN A 200 5.64 -14.51 -7.03
N GLU A 201 6.54 -13.60 -6.72
CA GLU A 201 6.30 -12.46 -5.82
C GLU A 201 6.79 -11.14 -6.47
N GLY A 202 6.45 -10.95 -7.75
CA GLY A 202 6.91 -9.82 -8.58
C GLY A 202 6.58 -8.43 -7.99
N GLN A 203 5.49 -8.31 -7.21
CA GLN A 203 5.11 -7.07 -6.52
C GLN A 203 6.20 -6.56 -5.56
N ARG A 204 7.10 -7.44 -5.05
CA ARG A 204 8.21 -7.04 -4.16
C ARG A 204 9.19 -6.08 -4.84
N ALA A 205 9.17 -5.98 -6.18
CA ALA A 205 9.96 -4.99 -6.91
C ALA A 205 9.59 -3.54 -6.55
N LEU A 206 8.39 -3.30 -6.03
CA LEU A 206 7.87 -1.96 -5.74
C LEU A 206 8.49 -1.31 -4.50
N ALA A 207 9.06 -2.10 -3.56
CA ALA A 207 9.68 -1.57 -2.36
C ALA A 207 11.20 -1.78 -2.35
N ASN A 208 11.93 -0.76 -1.92
CA ASN A 208 13.30 -0.93 -1.45
C ASN A 208 13.26 -1.53 -0.05
N ASN A 209 14.02 -2.61 0.18
CA ASN A 209 14.07 -3.23 1.51
C ASN A 209 15.24 -2.67 2.29
N SER A 210 14.97 -2.22 3.52
CA SER A 210 15.93 -1.66 4.46
C SER A 210 15.76 -2.29 5.83
N VAL A 211 16.82 -2.27 6.60
CA VAL A 211 16.83 -2.79 7.98
C VAL A 211 16.86 -1.63 8.96
N ALA A 212 16.04 -1.72 10.00
CA ALA A 212 16.06 -0.78 11.10
C ALA A 212 16.97 -1.28 12.23
N PHE A 213 17.84 -0.40 12.73
CA PHE A 213 18.70 -0.66 13.88
C PHE A 213 18.20 0.15 15.07
N LYS A 214 18.07 -0.49 16.24
CA LYS A 214 17.70 0.17 17.50
C LYS A 214 18.87 0.87 18.20
N GLY A 215 20.08 0.72 17.69
CA GLY A 215 21.29 1.30 18.23
C GLY A 215 22.36 1.44 17.15
N LYS A 216 23.54 1.88 17.55
CA LYS A 216 24.69 1.94 16.62
C LYS A 216 25.10 0.50 16.26
N PRO A 217 25.06 0.10 14.98
CA PRO A 217 25.49 -1.23 14.57
C PRO A 217 26.99 -1.37 14.83
N GLU A 218 27.40 -2.57 15.31
CA GLU A 218 28.81 -2.91 15.43
C GLU A 218 29.36 -3.38 14.07
N MET A 219 30.66 -3.15 13.84
CA MET A 219 31.31 -3.64 12.63
C MET A 219 31.33 -5.16 12.65
N GLY A 220 30.72 -5.80 11.66
CA GLY A 220 30.65 -7.26 11.54
C GLY A 220 29.28 -7.88 11.83
N THR A 221 28.25 -7.06 12.12
CA THR A 221 26.85 -7.51 12.21
C THR A 221 26.12 -7.51 10.87
#